data_8d4a3d89b7d611967b6b227a1324619f
#
_entry.id   8d4a3d89b7d611967b6b227a1324619f
#
_cell.length_a   1.000
_cell.length_b   1.000
_cell.length_c   1.000
_cell.angle_alpha   90.00
_cell.angle_beta   90.00
_cell.angle_gamma   90.00
#
_symmetry.space_group_name_H-M   'P 1'
#
loop_
_entity.id
_entity.type
_entity.pdbx_description
1 polymer ?
#
loop_
_entity_poly.entity_id
_entity_poly.type
_entity_poly.pdbx_seq_one_letter_code
_entity_poly.pdbx_strand_id
1 'polypeptide(L)'
;MKLVVTVVGVDRGGIIAGVSTVLANHGVNIMSINQTILDGVFNMIMMCETKSEDIKDLTSIQEALTTLGKELGVEIRAQHADIFLSMHRVG
;
A
#
# COMPACT_ATOMS: atom_id res chain seq x y z
N MET A 1 8.30 11.94 0.31
CA MET A 1 7.37 11.71 -0.83
C MET A 1 6.06 11.15 -0.36
N LYS A 2 5.03 11.38 -1.13
CA LYS A 2 3.71 10.81 -0.87
C LYS A 2 3.52 9.55 -1.69
N LEU A 3 2.96 8.53 -1.06
CA LEU A 3 2.73 7.23 -1.66
C LEU A 3 1.27 6.84 -1.55
N VAL A 4 0.80 6.07 -2.53
CA VAL A 4 -0.50 5.41 -2.45
C VAL A 4 -0.24 3.92 -2.38
N VAL A 5 -0.76 3.29 -1.33
CA VAL A 5 -0.66 1.84 -1.14
C VAL A 5 -2.05 1.24 -1.32
N THR A 6 -2.16 0.28 -2.21
CA THR A 6 -3.42 -0.41 -2.48
C THR A 6 -3.29 -1.89 -2.17
N VAL A 7 -4.34 -2.47 -1.62
CA VAL A 7 -4.39 -3.89 -1.28
C VAL A 7 -5.71 -4.46 -1.79
N VAL A 8 -5.63 -5.56 -2.54
CA VAL A 8 -6.80 -6.27 -3.06
C VAL A 8 -6.61 -7.77 -2.86
N GLY A 9 -7.62 -8.44 -2.35
CA GLY A 9 -7.57 -9.89 -2.20
C GLY A 9 -8.70 -10.42 -1.35
N VAL A 10 -8.65 -11.72 -1.09
CA VAL A 10 -9.62 -12.36 -0.20
C VAL A 10 -9.39 -11.86 1.22
N ASP A 11 -10.48 -11.44 1.88
CA ASP A 11 -10.38 -10.95 3.25
C ASP A 11 -9.88 -12.04 4.19
N ARG A 12 -8.85 -11.70 4.97
CA ARG A 12 -8.30 -12.57 6.00
C ARG A 12 -7.68 -11.72 7.11
N GLY A 13 -7.54 -12.30 8.29
CA GLY A 13 -6.93 -11.61 9.41
C GLY A 13 -5.48 -11.23 9.15
N GLY A 14 -5.05 -10.10 9.72
CA GLY A 14 -3.66 -9.69 9.71
C GLY A 14 -3.23 -8.82 8.53
N ILE A 15 -4.11 -8.53 7.57
CA ILE A 15 -3.74 -7.72 6.40
C ILE A 15 -3.31 -6.31 6.84
N ILE A 16 -4.15 -5.61 7.59
CA ILE A 16 -3.85 -4.25 8.03
C ILE A 16 -2.63 -4.22 8.92
N ALA A 17 -2.54 -5.15 9.87
CA ALA A 17 -1.41 -5.23 10.79
C ALA A 17 -0.09 -5.48 10.03
N GLY A 18 -0.09 -6.42 9.09
CA GLY A 18 1.09 -6.73 8.28
C GLY A 18 1.54 -5.56 7.44
N VAL A 19 0.62 -4.93 6.72
CA VAL A 19 0.94 -3.78 5.87
C VAL A 19 1.45 -2.61 6.71
N SER A 20 0.77 -2.30 7.81
CA SER A 20 1.17 -1.21 8.72
C SER A 20 2.56 -1.44 9.30
N THR A 21 2.88 -2.68 9.66
CA THR A 21 4.19 -3.03 10.21
C THR A 21 5.30 -2.82 9.17
N VAL A 22 5.09 -3.29 7.94
CA VAL A 22 6.07 -3.09 6.87
C VAL A 22 6.29 -1.61 6.60
N LEU A 23 5.22 -0.83 6.50
CA LEU A 23 5.33 0.61 6.27
C LEU A 23 6.06 1.31 7.41
N ALA A 24 5.73 1.00 8.65
CA ALA A 24 6.40 1.57 9.81
C ALA A 24 7.89 1.24 9.82
N ASN A 25 8.27 0.01 9.48
CA ASN A 25 9.67 -0.41 9.43
C ASN A 25 10.46 0.34 8.36
N HIS A 26 9.80 0.87 7.36
CA HIS A 26 10.42 1.66 6.29
C HIS A 26 10.27 3.17 6.50
N GLY A 27 9.83 3.59 7.68
CA GLY A 27 9.70 5.01 7.99
C GLY A 27 8.55 5.70 7.26
N VAL A 28 7.53 4.95 6.87
CA VAL A 28 6.37 5.48 6.16
C VAL A 28 5.21 5.69 7.12
N ASN A 29 4.66 6.89 7.13
CA ASN A 29 3.49 7.24 7.93
C ASN A 29 2.22 7.07 7.10
N ILE A 30 1.21 6.43 7.69
CA ILE A 30 -0.11 6.29 7.08
C ILE A 30 -0.92 7.53 7.45
N MET A 31 -1.35 8.28 6.44
CA MET A 31 -2.10 9.52 6.62
C MET A 31 -3.60 9.26 6.63
N SER A 32 -4.07 8.37 5.78
CA SER A 32 -5.47 7.99 5.73
C SER A 32 -5.63 6.59 5.16
N ILE A 33 -6.72 5.92 5.54
CA ILE A 33 -7.05 4.58 5.10
C ILE A 33 -8.53 4.57 4.71
N ASN A 34 -8.81 3.98 3.56
CA ASN A 34 -10.17 3.67 3.16
C ASN A 34 -10.20 2.19 2.79
N GLN A 35 -11.08 1.44 3.44
CA GLN A 35 -11.21 0.01 3.17
C GLN A 35 -12.66 -0.36 2.96
N THR A 36 -12.89 -1.35 2.10
CA THR A 36 -14.20 -1.93 1.87
C THR A 36 -14.06 -3.44 1.74
N ILE A 37 -15.11 -4.16 2.15
CA ILE A 37 -15.21 -5.60 1.94
C ILE A 37 -16.50 -5.83 1.18
N LEU A 38 -16.40 -6.40 -0.02
CA LEU A 38 -17.54 -6.68 -0.87
C LEU A 38 -17.45 -8.13 -1.32
N ASP A 39 -18.45 -8.93 -0.94
CA ASP A 39 -18.51 -10.36 -1.28
C ASP A 39 -17.21 -11.12 -0.94
N GLY A 40 -16.64 -10.82 0.24
CA GLY A 40 -15.40 -11.45 0.70
C GLY A 40 -14.12 -10.92 0.06
N VAL A 41 -14.23 -9.94 -0.82
CA VAL A 41 -13.07 -9.28 -1.42
C VAL A 41 -12.71 -8.05 -0.60
N PHE A 42 -11.49 -8.04 -0.09
CA PHE A 42 -10.94 -6.92 0.68
C PHE A 42 -10.29 -5.93 -0.30
N ASN A 43 -10.65 -4.67 -0.17
CA ASN A 43 -10.05 -3.57 -0.92
C ASN A 43 -9.62 -2.48 0.07
N MET A 44 -8.39 -2.04 -0.05
CA MET A 44 -7.89 -0.99 0.82
C MET A 44 -7.02 -0.04 0.01
N ILE A 45 -7.18 1.25 0.27
CA ILE A 45 -6.31 2.28 -0.27
C ILE A 45 -5.80 3.13 0.89
N MET A 46 -4.49 3.32 0.94
CA MET A 46 -3.84 4.13 1.96
C MET A 46 -3.09 5.28 1.31
N MET A 47 -3.28 6.48 1.85
CA MET A 47 -2.43 7.61 1.53
C MET A 47 -1.33 7.67 2.57
N CYS A 48 -0.09 7.64 2.11
CA CYS A 48 1.09 7.55 2.98
C CYS A 48 2.09 8.64 2.66
N GLU A 49 2.97 8.89 3.62
CA GLU A 49 4.02 9.89 3.46
C GLU A 49 5.30 9.40 4.11
N THR A 50 6.43 9.60 3.43
CA THR A 50 7.75 9.36 3.98
C THR A 50 8.61 10.60 3.75
N LYS A 51 9.58 10.84 4.63
CA LYS A 51 10.52 11.95 4.49
C LYS A 51 11.51 11.74 3.36
N SER A 52 11.74 10.49 2.96
CA SER A 52 12.62 10.19 1.85
C SER A 52 12.04 10.66 0.52
N GLU A 53 12.93 11.11 -0.36
CA GLU A 53 12.60 11.42 -1.76
C GLU A 53 13.35 10.49 -2.71
N ASP A 54 14.06 9.50 -2.19
CA ASP A 54 14.88 8.59 -2.97
C ASP A 54 14.03 7.46 -3.56
N ILE A 55 14.15 7.26 -4.87
CA ILE A 55 13.43 6.19 -5.57
C ILE A 55 13.86 4.79 -5.08
N LYS A 56 15.08 4.66 -4.56
CA LYS A 56 15.56 3.39 -4.00
C LYS A 56 14.74 2.98 -2.79
N ASP A 57 14.32 3.95 -1.98
CA ASP A 57 13.48 3.67 -0.82
C ASP A 57 12.10 3.20 -1.24
N LEU A 58 11.55 3.79 -2.30
CA LEU A 58 10.28 3.32 -2.87
C LEU A 58 10.39 1.87 -3.36
N THR A 59 11.49 1.54 -4.05
CA THR A 59 11.73 0.19 -4.53
C THR A 59 11.79 -0.81 -3.37
N SER A 60 12.49 -0.46 -2.29
CA SER A 60 12.57 -1.31 -1.09
C SER A 60 11.21 -1.53 -0.46
N ILE A 61 10.39 -0.49 -0.39
CA ILE A 61 9.02 -0.58 0.13
C ILE A 61 8.18 -1.51 -0.75
N GLN A 62 8.27 -1.34 -2.07
CA GLN A 62 7.54 -2.16 -3.03
C GLN A 62 7.91 -3.64 -2.89
N GLU A 63 9.19 -3.96 -2.77
CA GLU A 63 9.67 -5.32 -2.61
C GLU A 63 9.16 -5.95 -1.32
N ALA A 64 9.24 -5.22 -0.22
CA ALA A 64 8.77 -5.70 1.08
C ALA A 64 7.26 -5.97 1.06
N LEU A 65 6.48 -5.08 0.45
CA LEU A 65 5.03 -5.25 0.33
C LEU A 65 4.66 -6.40 -0.61
N THR A 66 5.41 -6.60 -1.68
CA THR A 66 5.20 -7.74 -2.59
C THR A 66 5.43 -9.06 -1.85
N THR A 67 6.48 -9.15 -1.05
CA THR A 67 6.76 -10.33 -0.24
C THR A 67 5.63 -10.59 0.75
N LEU A 68 5.19 -9.56 1.45
CA LEU A 68 4.06 -9.68 2.38
C LEU A 68 2.78 -10.14 1.66
N GLY A 69 2.52 -9.59 0.48
CA GLY A 69 1.34 -9.94 -0.31
C GLY A 69 1.32 -11.42 -0.66
N LYS A 70 2.47 -11.99 -1.00
CA LYS A 70 2.59 -13.43 -1.27
C LYS A 70 2.29 -14.25 -0.03
N GLU A 71 2.75 -13.82 1.14
CA GLU A 71 2.48 -14.51 2.40
C GLU A 71 1.01 -14.48 2.77
N LEU A 72 0.35 -13.33 2.55
CA LEU A 72 -1.05 -13.12 2.91
C LEU A 72 -2.04 -13.55 1.82
N GLY A 73 -1.55 -13.82 0.61
CA GLY A 73 -2.41 -14.15 -0.51
C GLY A 73 -3.19 -12.96 -1.05
N VAL A 74 -2.63 -11.77 -0.96
CA VAL A 74 -3.25 -10.55 -1.47
C VAL A 74 -2.29 -9.82 -2.40
N GLU A 75 -2.82 -8.95 -3.24
CA GLU A 75 -2.00 -8.10 -4.11
C GLU A 75 -1.83 -6.75 -3.43
N ILE A 76 -0.58 -6.37 -3.19
CA ILE A 76 -0.24 -5.11 -2.56
C ILE A 76 0.62 -4.30 -3.53
N ARG A 77 0.23 -3.07 -3.79
CA ARG A 77 0.98 -2.15 -4.65
C ARG A 77 1.26 -0.85 -3.92
N ALA A 78 2.46 -0.31 -4.13
CA ALA A 78 2.84 1.00 -3.64
C ALA A 78 3.33 1.82 -4.83
N GLN A 79 2.81 3.01 -4.97
CA GLN A 79 3.16 3.90 -6.08
C GLN A 79 3.37 5.31 -5.56
N HIS A 80 4.22 6.07 -6.26
CA HIS A 80 4.30 7.51 -6.00
C HIS A 80 2.93 8.13 -6.26
N ALA A 81 2.48 9.01 -5.37
CA ALA A 81 1.14 9.58 -5.46
C ALA A 81 0.86 10.27 -6.79
N ASP A 82 1.86 10.98 -7.33
CA ASP A 82 1.69 11.68 -8.61
C ASP A 82 1.43 10.70 -9.76
N ILE A 83 2.13 9.56 -9.76
CA ILE A 83 1.94 8.52 -10.78
C ILE A 83 0.57 7.89 -10.62
N PHE A 84 0.18 7.55 -9.39
CA PHE A 84 -1.14 6.97 -9.12
C PHE A 84 -2.26 7.88 -9.59
N LEU A 85 -2.18 9.18 -9.23
CA LEU A 85 -3.21 10.16 -9.61
C LEU A 85 -3.30 10.35 -11.11
N SER A 86 -2.15 10.34 -11.81
CA SER A 86 -2.13 10.42 -13.28
C SER A 86 -2.82 9.22 -13.93
N MET A 87 -2.60 8.02 -13.40
CA MET A 87 -3.17 6.79 -13.95
C MET A 87 -4.68 6.68 -13.70
N HIS A 88 -5.19 7.30 -12.64
CA HIS A 88 -6.60 7.22 -12.24
C HIS A 88 -7.36 8.51 -12.49
N ARG A 89 -6.84 9.34 -13.34
CA ARG A 89 -7.44 10.62 -13.71
C ARG A 89 -8.61 10.41 -14.63
N VAL A 90 -9.72 11.09 -14.33
CA VAL A 90 -10.94 11.07 -15.16
C VAL A 90 -10.96 12.30 -16.03
N GLY A 91 -11.19 12.09 -17.31
CA GLY A 91 -11.37 13.21 -18.25
C GLY A 91 -10.28 13.41 -19.25
#